data_bb1441f4524e939ba2dc690a84303153
#
_entry.id   bb1441f4524e939ba2dc690a84303153
#
_cell.length_a   1.000
_cell.length_b   1.000
_cell.length_c   1.000
_cell.angle_alpha   90.00
_cell.angle_beta   90.00
_cell.angle_gamma   90.00
#
_symmetry.space_group_name_H-M   'P 1'
#
loop_
_entity.id
_entity.type
_entity.pdbx_description
1 polymer ?
#
loop_
_entity_poly.entity_id
_entity_poly.type
_entity_poly.pdbx_seq_one_letter_code
_entity_poly.pdbx_strand_id
1 'polypeptide(L)'
;TTTGNGPSGREVELTPAQKRQLENAIRKQQEFGRGESKKSNISKKDEKIVDAISTSGSETKQVGDKSLTDHWSRKTGFTDCIVVKNLTKELADSGVYNTFSSKAWEWNQKSKIHSVQKGMTLGKMLGRKLQIRNESTTLKYTRLQKGKIDKRLISSLGFGAENVFNQTFVEQFNNSVVHLSIDASGSMSGDKFSKSLIASTAIAKAASMTNNFDVIISFRSTEDMGRKTLPAIFIAYDSRKHKVNRLLQMLPFMNACGITPEGLCFEAIMNNIDASSNGKDSFFINFSDGEPYFENNEITYWGDNANTHTKKQVDKMIAKGVKVLSYFIGSQYGSNEDNFKKMYGKDASFIETNQLVPLAKSLNKMFTENC
;
A
#
# COMPACT_ATOMS: atom_id res chain seq x y z
N THR A 1 47.78 23.74 20.60
CA THR A 1 48.47 23.78 19.29
C THR A 1 48.35 22.43 18.63
N THR A 2 47.41 22.30 17.74
CA THR A 2 47.28 21.14 16.87
C THR A 2 47.65 21.57 15.46
N THR A 3 48.84 21.19 15.05
CA THR A 3 49.35 21.31 13.69
C THR A 3 48.72 20.18 12.85
N GLY A 4 47.90 20.54 11.87
CA GLY A 4 47.44 19.62 10.85
C GLY A 4 48.41 19.62 9.66
N ASN A 5 49.15 18.53 9.47
CA ASN A 5 50.00 18.35 8.30
C ASN A 5 49.15 18.04 7.06
N GLY A 6 49.13 18.95 6.10
CA GLY A 6 48.66 18.70 4.73
C GLY A 6 49.74 17.97 3.91
N PRO A 7 49.38 17.43 2.71
CA PRO A 7 50.27 16.56 1.93
C PRO A 7 51.57 17.18 1.40
N SER A 8 51.88 18.41 1.73
CA SER A 8 53.15 19.10 1.35
C SER A 8 53.97 19.62 2.50
N GLY A 9 53.66 19.26 3.76
CA GLY A 9 54.51 19.63 4.92
C GLY A 9 54.66 21.11 5.20
N ARG A 10 53.80 21.98 4.66
CA ARG A 10 53.78 23.42 4.99
C ARG A 10 52.79 23.67 6.13
N GLU A 11 53.27 24.27 7.22
CA GLU A 11 52.41 24.81 8.27
C GLU A 11 51.48 25.88 7.66
N VAL A 12 50.16 25.63 7.69
CA VAL A 12 49.16 26.60 7.25
C VAL A 12 48.76 27.44 8.45
N GLU A 13 49.24 28.68 8.53
CA GLU A 13 48.75 29.64 9.52
C GLU A 13 47.30 30.03 9.20
N LEU A 14 46.41 29.66 10.09
CA LEU A 14 44.98 30.02 9.98
C LEU A 14 44.80 31.53 10.21
N THR A 15 44.05 32.17 9.36
CA THR A 15 43.66 33.57 9.53
C THR A 15 42.84 33.77 10.82
N PRO A 16 42.83 34.96 11.44
CA PRO A 16 42.07 35.24 12.67
C PRO A 16 40.59 34.91 12.53
N ALA A 17 39.99 35.06 11.33
CA ALA A 17 38.61 34.70 11.03
C ALA A 17 38.42 33.19 11.05
N GLN A 18 39.33 32.43 10.46
CA GLN A 18 39.30 30.95 10.45
C GLN A 18 39.52 30.36 11.84
N LYS A 19 40.41 30.97 12.66
CA LYS A 19 40.58 30.58 14.08
C LYS A 19 39.28 30.74 14.87
N ARG A 20 38.58 31.88 14.72
CA ARG A 20 37.28 32.12 15.37
C ARG A 20 36.20 31.14 14.90
N GLN A 21 36.16 30.79 13.61
CA GLN A 21 35.23 29.78 13.09
C GLN A 21 35.52 28.39 13.66
N LEU A 22 36.78 28.01 13.75
CA LEU A 22 37.20 26.73 14.33
C LEU A 22 36.85 26.64 15.83
N GLU A 23 37.17 27.69 16.60
CA GLU A 23 36.85 27.79 18.03
C GLU A 23 35.34 27.71 18.26
N ASN A 24 34.52 28.38 17.42
CA ASN A 24 33.06 28.29 17.49
C ASN A 24 32.55 26.90 17.13
N ALA A 25 33.16 26.21 16.16
CA ALA A 25 32.78 24.83 15.81
C ALA A 25 33.16 23.86 16.94
N ILE A 26 34.35 23.99 17.53
CA ILE A 26 34.78 23.16 18.67
C ILE A 26 33.86 23.39 19.88
N ARG A 27 33.52 24.64 20.17
CA ARG A 27 32.58 24.95 21.27
C ARG A 27 31.21 24.33 21.05
N LYS A 28 30.65 24.45 19.85
CA LYS A 28 29.39 23.83 19.51
C LYS A 28 29.43 22.29 19.64
N GLN A 29 30.52 21.68 19.24
CA GLN A 29 30.73 20.24 19.35
C GLN A 29 30.90 19.80 20.83
N GLN A 30 31.54 20.61 21.66
CA GLN A 30 31.64 20.38 23.10
C GLN A 30 30.29 20.57 23.82
N GLU A 31 29.50 21.59 23.44
CA GLU A 31 28.16 21.85 23.96
C GLU A 31 27.22 20.69 23.58
N PHE A 32 27.35 20.15 22.36
CA PHE A 32 26.60 18.97 21.91
C PHE A 32 27.02 17.70 22.69
N GLY A 33 28.32 17.51 22.91
CA GLY A 33 28.86 16.37 23.68
C GLY A 33 28.52 16.41 25.18
N ARG A 34 28.20 17.60 25.74
CA ARG A 34 27.76 17.78 27.14
C ARG A 34 26.25 17.72 27.32
N GLY A 35 25.47 17.54 26.23
CA GLY A 35 24.02 17.57 26.30
C GLY A 35 23.44 18.98 26.57
N GLU A 36 24.28 20.01 26.56
CA GLU A 36 23.91 21.41 26.77
C GLU A 36 23.54 22.14 25.47
N SER A 37 23.17 21.43 24.44
CA SER A 37 22.66 22.08 23.23
C SER A 37 21.45 22.93 23.65
N LYS A 38 21.57 24.26 23.50
CA LYS A 38 20.42 25.17 23.65
C LYS A 38 19.28 24.54 22.85
N LYS A 39 18.17 24.23 23.52
CA LYS A 39 16.91 23.85 22.85
C LYS A 39 16.74 24.88 21.75
N SER A 40 16.95 24.50 20.50
CA SER A 40 16.59 25.34 19.37
C SER A 40 15.13 25.70 19.64
N ASN A 41 14.78 26.99 19.53
CA ASN A 41 13.39 27.42 19.64
C ASN A 41 12.65 26.83 18.43
N ILE A 42 12.34 25.56 18.53
CA ILE A 42 11.46 24.88 17.59
C ILE A 42 10.12 25.58 17.73
N SER A 43 9.65 26.15 16.66
CA SER A 43 8.33 26.76 16.64
C SER A 43 7.31 25.71 17.15
N LYS A 44 6.32 26.15 17.95
CA LYS A 44 5.22 25.26 18.37
C LYS A 44 4.55 24.53 17.20
N LYS A 45 4.67 25.10 16.00
CA LYS A 45 4.20 24.51 14.75
C LYS A 45 5.10 23.35 14.31
N ASP A 46 6.42 23.53 14.39
CA ASP A 46 7.39 22.50 14.00
C ASP A 46 7.40 21.36 15.02
N GLU A 47 7.19 21.64 16.31
CA GLU A 47 7.01 20.62 17.36
C GLU A 47 5.79 19.73 17.06
N LYS A 48 4.64 20.31 16.72
CA LYS A 48 3.47 19.55 16.30
C LYS A 48 3.70 18.70 15.04
N ILE A 49 4.49 19.20 14.09
CA ILE A 49 4.86 18.45 12.89
C ILE A 49 5.72 17.24 13.25
N VAL A 50 6.73 17.43 14.09
CA VAL A 50 7.61 16.36 14.57
C VAL A 50 6.81 15.29 15.32
N ASP A 51 5.89 15.69 16.20
CA ASP A 51 5.02 14.77 16.92
C ASP A 51 4.09 14.00 15.97
N ALA A 52 3.53 14.67 14.97
CA ALA A 52 2.67 14.02 13.98
C ALA A 52 3.43 12.98 13.15
N ILE A 53 4.67 13.28 12.75
CA ILE A 53 5.53 12.33 12.02
C ILE A 53 5.91 11.15 12.91
N SER A 54 6.30 11.38 14.17
CA SER A 54 6.65 10.30 15.11
C SER A 54 5.46 9.37 15.36
N THR A 55 4.27 9.91 15.55
CA THR A 55 3.03 9.15 15.78
C THR A 55 2.59 8.37 14.53
N SER A 56 2.96 8.83 13.33
CA SER A 56 2.63 8.16 12.06
C SER A 56 3.37 6.84 11.86
N GLY A 57 4.41 6.56 12.67
CA GLY A 57 5.26 5.38 12.48
C GLY A 57 5.95 5.38 11.11
N SER A 58 6.29 6.56 10.60
CA SER A 58 7.01 6.70 9.34
C SER A 58 8.40 6.09 9.46
N GLU A 59 8.77 5.31 8.47
CA GLU A 59 10.11 4.73 8.32
C GLU A 59 10.64 5.00 6.92
N THR A 60 11.96 5.08 6.80
CA THR A 60 12.65 5.23 5.52
C THR A 60 13.34 3.92 5.19
N LYS A 61 13.14 3.42 3.97
CA LYS A 61 13.77 2.20 3.46
C LYS A 61 14.54 2.51 2.20
N GLN A 62 15.77 2.04 2.13
CA GLN A 62 16.54 2.10 0.90
C GLN A 62 15.99 1.09 -0.11
N VAL A 63 15.75 1.55 -1.33
CA VAL A 63 15.19 0.77 -2.44
C VAL A 63 15.97 1.06 -3.72
N GLY A 64 15.85 0.17 -4.70
CA GLY A 64 16.48 0.32 -6.01
C GLY A 64 17.48 -0.77 -6.32
N ASP A 65 18.11 -0.63 -7.47
CA ASP A 65 19.10 -1.58 -7.99
C ASP A 65 20.18 -0.79 -8.76
N LYS A 66 21.40 -1.32 -8.81
CA LYS A 66 22.51 -0.72 -9.58
C LYS A 66 22.21 -0.56 -11.08
N SER A 67 21.24 -1.31 -11.63
CA SER A 67 20.78 -1.14 -13.00
C SER A 67 19.94 0.11 -13.25
N LEU A 68 19.47 0.76 -12.17
CA LEU A 68 18.63 1.95 -12.24
C LEU A 68 19.46 3.25 -12.28
N THR A 69 20.55 3.20 -13.04
CA THR A 69 21.42 4.34 -13.28
C THR A 69 21.47 4.63 -14.77
N ASP A 70 21.73 5.87 -15.12
CA ASP A 70 22.08 6.24 -16.47
C ASP A 70 23.59 6.10 -16.66
N HIS A 71 24.03 5.60 -17.79
CA HIS A 71 25.45 5.30 -18.10
C HIS A 71 26.37 6.54 -17.97
N TRP A 72 25.79 7.72 -18.03
CA TRP A 72 26.52 9.01 -17.99
C TRP A 72 26.36 9.76 -16.67
N SER A 73 25.53 9.28 -15.76
CA SER A 73 25.25 9.95 -14.50
C SER A 73 26.06 9.32 -13.33
N ARG A 74 26.41 10.14 -12.34
CA ARG A 74 27.01 9.66 -11.09
C ARG A 74 25.96 9.13 -10.09
N LYS A 75 24.80 8.69 -10.61
CA LYS A 75 23.71 8.16 -9.79
C LYS A 75 24.07 6.79 -9.23
N THR A 76 23.59 6.49 -8.04
CA THR A 76 23.90 5.24 -7.33
C THR A 76 22.99 4.09 -7.70
N GLY A 77 21.80 4.36 -8.24
CA GLY A 77 20.74 3.41 -8.51
C GLY A 77 19.89 3.05 -7.28
N PHE A 78 20.20 3.65 -6.14
CA PHE A 78 19.46 3.48 -4.89
C PHE A 78 18.92 4.81 -4.39
N THR A 79 17.73 4.78 -3.81
CA THR A 79 17.10 5.94 -3.18
C THR A 79 16.34 5.52 -1.94
N ASP A 80 15.98 6.48 -1.11
CA ASP A 80 15.15 6.24 0.05
C ASP A 80 13.67 6.28 -0.33
N CYS A 81 12.87 5.37 0.23
CA CYS A 81 11.41 5.34 0.12
C CYS A 81 10.79 5.55 1.49
N ILE A 82 9.84 6.48 1.58
CA ILE A 82 9.12 6.79 2.82
C ILE A 82 7.94 5.83 2.94
N VAL A 83 7.84 5.11 4.07
CA VAL A 83 6.70 4.25 4.40
C VAL A 83 5.97 4.82 5.61
N VAL A 84 4.77 5.34 5.40
CA VAL A 84 3.91 5.89 6.45
C VAL A 84 2.91 4.82 6.86
N LYS A 85 3.03 4.31 8.10
CA LYS A 85 2.24 3.16 8.56
C LYS A 85 0.91 3.50 9.20
N ASN A 86 0.77 4.71 9.73
CA ASN A 86 -0.44 5.14 10.42
C ASN A 86 -0.77 6.59 10.06
N LEU A 87 -1.87 6.79 9.35
CA LEU A 87 -2.36 8.11 8.99
C LEU A 87 -3.21 8.69 10.12
N THR A 88 -2.96 9.94 10.50
CA THR A 88 -3.73 10.66 11.51
C THR A 88 -4.23 11.98 10.95
N LYS A 89 -5.25 12.56 11.56
CA LYS A 89 -5.76 13.86 11.15
C LYS A 89 -4.72 14.95 11.36
N GLU A 90 -3.97 14.87 12.43
CA GLU A 90 -2.87 15.79 12.77
C GLU A 90 -1.80 15.76 11.69
N LEU A 91 -1.49 14.58 11.14
CA LEU A 91 -0.57 14.44 10.02
C LEU A 91 -1.12 15.09 8.74
N ALA A 92 -2.41 14.93 8.44
CA ALA A 92 -3.06 15.60 7.30
C ALA A 92 -3.04 17.13 7.47
N ASP A 93 -3.33 17.63 8.67
CA ASP A 93 -3.38 19.06 8.98
C ASP A 93 -1.99 19.70 8.99
N SER A 94 -0.94 18.94 9.29
CA SER A 94 0.46 19.40 9.24
C SER A 94 0.87 19.84 7.84
N GLY A 95 0.34 19.16 6.80
CA GLY A 95 0.68 19.38 5.40
C GLY A 95 2.12 19.06 5.06
N VAL A 96 2.75 18.14 5.79
CA VAL A 96 4.09 17.62 5.50
C VAL A 96 4.10 16.84 4.19
N TYR A 97 3.04 16.08 3.94
CA TYR A 97 2.87 15.29 2.74
C TYR A 97 1.82 15.90 1.82
N ASN A 98 2.12 15.95 0.52
CA ASN A 98 1.18 16.43 -0.49
C ASN A 98 0.11 15.38 -0.80
N THR A 99 0.50 14.11 -0.82
CA THR A 99 -0.41 12.99 -1.07
C THR A 99 -1.41 12.78 0.07
N PHE A 100 -1.05 13.15 1.30
CA PHE A 100 -1.95 13.06 2.46
C PHE A 100 -2.04 14.41 3.17
N SER A 101 -3.05 15.20 2.83
CA SER A 101 -3.18 16.57 3.35
C SER A 101 -4.63 17.04 3.40
N SER A 102 -4.96 17.81 4.44
CA SER A 102 -6.24 18.51 4.60
C SER A 102 -6.32 19.82 3.79
N LYS A 103 -5.19 20.30 3.24
CA LYS A 103 -5.09 21.55 2.49
C LYS A 103 -5.66 21.50 1.07
N ALA A 104 -6.15 20.34 0.63
CA ALA A 104 -6.84 20.24 -0.65
C ALA A 104 -8.11 21.10 -0.66
N TRP A 105 -8.47 21.66 -1.84
CA TRP A 105 -9.67 22.47 -2.03
C TRP A 105 -10.89 21.74 -1.46
N GLU A 106 -11.74 22.44 -0.70
CA GLU A 106 -12.95 21.89 -0.07
C GLU A 106 -13.83 21.10 -1.03
N TRP A 107 -13.91 21.55 -2.28
CA TRP A 107 -14.67 20.86 -3.33
C TRP A 107 -14.11 19.46 -3.63
N ASN A 108 -12.79 19.30 -3.70
CA ASN A 108 -12.15 18.00 -3.88
C ASN A 108 -12.38 17.07 -2.69
N GLN A 109 -12.39 17.60 -1.47
CA GLN A 109 -12.70 16.81 -0.29
C GLN A 109 -14.14 16.32 -0.28
N LYS A 110 -15.11 17.19 -0.63
CA LYS A 110 -16.53 16.82 -0.73
C LYS A 110 -16.75 15.71 -1.77
N SER A 111 -16.11 15.79 -2.93
CA SER A 111 -16.16 14.77 -3.97
C SER A 111 -15.60 13.43 -3.49
N LYS A 112 -14.47 13.43 -2.76
CA LYS A 112 -13.86 12.23 -2.20
C LYS A 112 -14.72 11.62 -1.08
N ILE A 113 -15.31 12.43 -0.21
CA ILE A 113 -16.26 11.97 0.82
C ILE A 113 -17.43 11.25 0.15
N HIS A 114 -18.00 11.82 -0.92
CA HIS A 114 -19.07 11.18 -1.69
C HIS A 114 -18.63 9.84 -2.30
N SER A 115 -17.42 9.79 -2.87
CA SER A 115 -16.84 8.56 -3.43
C SER A 115 -16.68 7.47 -2.37
N VAL A 116 -16.16 7.80 -1.20
CA VAL A 116 -16.01 6.86 -0.08
C VAL A 116 -17.37 6.38 0.43
N GLN A 117 -18.35 7.28 0.57
CA GLN A 117 -19.73 6.91 0.96
C GLN A 117 -20.39 5.97 -0.06
N LYS A 118 -20.22 6.25 -1.36
CA LYS A 118 -20.69 5.37 -2.43
C LYS A 118 -20.02 4.00 -2.36
N GLY A 119 -18.71 3.95 -2.11
CA GLY A 119 -17.97 2.72 -1.87
C GLY A 119 -18.51 1.93 -0.67
N MET A 120 -18.80 2.60 0.45
CA MET A 120 -19.40 1.96 1.62
C MET A 120 -20.75 1.33 1.32
N THR A 121 -21.59 1.99 0.51
CA THR A 121 -22.89 1.47 0.10
C THR A 121 -22.76 0.24 -0.81
N LEU A 122 -21.89 0.33 -1.82
CA LEU A 122 -21.60 -0.82 -2.71
C LEU A 122 -20.99 -1.99 -1.94
N GLY A 123 -20.10 -1.70 -0.98
CA GLY A 123 -19.48 -2.69 -0.14
C GLY A 123 -20.45 -3.44 0.75
N LYS A 124 -21.50 -2.77 1.25
CA LYS A 124 -22.60 -3.44 1.97
C LYS A 124 -23.33 -4.43 1.08
N MET A 125 -23.61 -4.09 -0.17
CA MET A 125 -24.27 -4.98 -1.13
C MET A 125 -23.39 -6.19 -1.46
N LEU A 126 -22.11 -5.96 -1.71
CA LEU A 126 -21.13 -7.02 -1.99
C LEU A 126 -20.96 -7.95 -0.77
N GLY A 127 -20.78 -7.37 0.43
CA GLY A 127 -20.61 -8.13 1.66
C GLY A 127 -21.79 -9.05 1.99
N ARG A 128 -23.03 -8.60 1.76
CA ARG A 128 -24.22 -9.45 1.91
C ARG A 128 -24.17 -10.66 0.98
N LYS A 129 -23.76 -10.50 -0.27
CA LYS A 129 -23.61 -11.62 -1.21
C LYS A 129 -22.55 -12.61 -0.78
N LEU A 130 -21.42 -12.11 -0.24
CA LEU A 130 -20.33 -12.95 0.28
C LEU A 130 -20.77 -13.70 1.56
N GLN A 131 -21.53 -13.07 2.46
CA GLN A 131 -22.08 -13.72 3.65
C GLN A 131 -23.03 -14.87 3.28
N ILE A 132 -23.96 -14.64 2.35
CA ILE A 132 -24.90 -15.69 1.89
C ILE A 132 -24.14 -16.90 1.36
N ARG A 133 -23.01 -16.69 0.66
CA ARG A 133 -22.20 -17.80 0.15
C ARG A 133 -21.50 -18.56 1.27
N ASN A 134 -20.94 -17.86 2.25
CA ASN A 134 -20.33 -18.50 3.42
C ASN A 134 -21.31 -19.36 4.23
N GLU A 135 -22.57 -18.93 4.31
CA GLU A 135 -23.63 -19.70 4.98
C GLU A 135 -24.08 -20.92 4.15
N SER A 136 -23.96 -20.87 2.82
CA SER A 136 -24.42 -21.95 1.93
C SER A 136 -23.45 -23.13 1.78
N THR A 137 -22.26 -23.04 2.32
CA THR A 137 -21.23 -24.08 2.18
C THR A 137 -21.26 -25.15 3.25
N THR A 138 -22.22 -25.10 4.18
CA THR A 138 -22.49 -26.24 5.07
C THR A 138 -23.39 -27.24 4.33
N LEU A 139 -22.76 -28.13 3.57
CA LEU A 139 -23.50 -29.21 2.87
C LEU A 139 -23.87 -30.30 3.86
N LYS A 140 -25.15 -30.45 4.09
CA LYS A 140 -25.69 -31.53 4.90
C LYS A 140 -26.25 -32.63 4.00
N TYR A 141 -25.54 -33.72 3.92
CA TYR A 141 -26.03 -34.94 3.28
C TYR A 141 -26.86 -35.74 4.28
N THR A 142 -28.06 -36.11 3.90
CA THR A 142 -28.98 -36.92 4.70
C THR A 142 -29.27 -38.25 4.00
N ARG A 143 -29.77 -39.23 4.71
CA ARG A 143 -30.08 -40.57 4.20
C ARG A 143 -28.84 -41.30 3.66
N LEU A 144 -27.73 -41.23 4.41
CA LEU A 144 -26.52 -41.97 4.11
C LEU A 144 -26.50 -43.30 4.87
N GLN A 145 -25.71 -44.23 4.39
CA GLN A 145 -25.45 -45.50 5.06
C GLN A 145 -24.39 -45.40 6.13
N LYS A 146 -23.64 -44.31 6.18
CA LYS A 146 -22.53 -44.04 7.14
C LYS A 146 -22.59 -42.60 7.58
N GLY A 147 -22.17 -42.33 8.84
CA GLY A 147 -22.09 -40.97 9.38
C GLY A 147 -22.71 -40.86 10.77
N LYS A 148 -23.22 -39.69 11.12
CA LYS A 148 -23.93 -39.43 12.35
C LYS A 148 -25.42 -39.78 12.18
N ILE A 149 -25.99 -40.50 13.13
CA ILE A 149 -27.43 -40.89 13.08
C ILE A 149 -28.30 -39.63 13.01
N ASP A 150 -29.19 -39.55 12.02
CA ASP A 150 -30.19 -38.51 11.97
C ASP A 150 -31.34 -38.88 12.95
N LYS A 151 -31.42 -38.07 14.03
CA LYS A 151 -32.44 -38.30 15.07
C LYS A 151 -33.89 -38.36 14.56
N ARG A 152 -34.14 -37.75 13.38
CA ARG A 152 -35.47 -37.76 12.74
C ARG A 152 -35.80 -39.10 12.07
N LEU A 153 -34.77 -39.89 11.75
CA LEU A 153 -34.91 -41.18 11.06
C LEU A 153 -34.65 -42.37 11.99
N ILE A 154 -34.48 -42.14 13.27
CA ILE A 154 -34.23 -43.22 14.27
C ILE A 154 -35.33 -44.24 14.28
N SER A 155 -36.59 -43.83 14.14
CA SER A 155 -37.73 -44.75 14.07
C SER A 155 -37.68 -45.69 12.87
N SER A 156 -37.15 -45.19 11.74
CA SER A 156 -37.02 -46.00 10.51
C SER A 156 -35.96 -47.11 10.64
N LEU A 157 -34.99 -46.96 11.55
CA LEU A 157 -33.99 -47.98 11.84
C LEU A 157 -34.62 -49.25 12.41
N GLY A 158 -35.68 -49.07 13.24
CA GLY A 158 -36.48 -50.20 13.77
C GLY A 158 -37.28 -50.96 12.71
N PHE A 159 -37.50 -50.36 11.51
CA PHE A 159 -38.14 -50.96 10.36
C PHE A 159 -37.16 -51.44 9.27
N GLY A 160 -35.86 -51.54 9.61
CA GLY A 160 -34.83 -52.09 8.71
C GLY A 160 -34.27 -51.06 7.69
N ALA A 161 -34.53 -49.76 7.87
CA ALA A 161 -33.95 -48.77 6.99
C ALA A 161 -32.48 -48.51 7.28
N GLU A 162 -31.59 -48.78 6.33
CA GLU A 162 -30.15 -48.58 6.47
C GLU A 162 -29.70 -47.14 6.26
N ASN A 163 -30.52 -46.30 5.60
CA ASN A 163 -30.14 -44.94 5.21
C ASN A 163 -30.58 -43.90 6.26
N VAL A 164 -30.11 -44.02 7.47
CA VAL A 164 -30.51 -43.18 8.62
C VAL A 164 -29.43 -42.26 9.12
N PHE A 165 -28.31 -42.17 8.39
CA PHE A 165 -27.20 -41.33 8.77
C PHE A 165 -27.19 -39.99 8.02
N ASN A 166 -26.61 -38.98 8.65
CA ASN A 166 -26.28 -37.72 8.05
C ASN A 166 -24.79 -37.41 8.19
N GLN A 167 -24.27 -36.67 7.23
CA GLN A 167 -22.91 -36.13 7.29
C GLN A 167 -22.96 -34.65 6.92
N THR A 168 -22.38 -33.83 7.74
CA THR A 168 -22.28 -32.42 7.51
C THR A 168 -20.83 -32.12 7.10
N PHE A 169 -20.65 -31.69 5.88
CA PHE A 169 -19.37 -31.15 5.41
C PHE A 169 -19.42 -29.65 5.62
N VAL A 170 -18.51 -29.15 6.42
CA VAL A 170 -18.23 -27.73 6.57
C VAL A 170 -17.02 -27.43 5.73
N GLU A 171 -17.21 -26.85 4.57
CA GLU A 171 -16.09 -26.26 3.84
C GLU A 171 -15.59 -25.07 4.66
N GLN A 172 -14.40 -25.19 5.23
CA GLN A 172 -13.72 -24.07 5.87
C GLN A 172 -13.04 -23.27 4.77
N PHE A 173 -13.51 -22.05 4.54
CA PHE A 173 -12.80 -21.12 3.68
C PHE A 173 -11.49 -20.71 4.33
N ASN A 174 -10.43 -20.73 3.55
CA ASN A 174 -9.14 -20.22 3.98
C ASN A 174 -9.23 -18.73 4.32
N ASN A 175 -8.59 -18.32 5.39
CA ASN A 175 -8.44 -16.90 5.68
C ASN A 175 -7.65 -16.23 4.56
N SER A 176 -8.14 -15.13 4.04
CA SER A 176 -7.50 -14.41 2.95
C SER A 176 -7.08 -13.01 3.38
N VAL A 177 -5.90 -12.58 2.91
CA VAL A 177 -5.42 -11.21 3.07
C VAL A 177 -5.32 -10.56 1.69
N VAL A 178 -5.95 -9.43 1.54
CA VAL A 178 -5.95 -8.64 0.30
C VAL A 178 -5.23 -7.33 0.54
N HIS A 179 -4.09 -7.13 -0.10
CA HIS A 179 -3.39 -5.85 -0.11
C HIS A 179 -3.74 -5.08 -1.38
N LEU A 180 -4.44 -3.97 -1.23
CA LEU A 180 -4.75 -3.04 -2.31
C LEU A 180 -3.69 -1.96 -2.37
N SER A 181 -2.96 -1.88 -3.48
CA SER A 181 -1.99 -0.84 -3.74
C SER A 181 -2.52 0.10 -4.83
N ILE A 182 -2.74 1.35 -4.48
CA ILE A 182 -3.39 2.34 -5.34
C ILE A 182 -2.35 3.37 -5.75
N ASP A 183 -2.26 3.62 -7.04
CA ASP A 183 -1.50 4.73 -7.58
C ASP A 183 -2.19 6.05 -7.22
N ALA A 184 -1.44 6.96 -6.61
CA ALA A 184 -1.84 8.30 -6.28
C ALA A 184 -0.99 9.33 -7.04
N SER A 185 -0.48 8.98 -8.21
CA SER A 185 0.20 9.92 -9.12
C SER A 185 -0.77 10.96 -9.68
N GLY A 186 -0.22 12.05 -10.22
CA GLY A 186 -1.02 13.13 -10.78
C GLY A 186 -1.91 12.72 -11.96
N SER A 187 -1.51 11.72 -12.76
CA SER A 187 -2.27 11.15 -13.87
C SER A 187 -3.56 10.46 -13.43
N MET A 188 -3.59 9.96 -12.19
CA MET A 188 -4.77 9.35 -11.58
C MET A 188 -5.83 10.37 -11.16
N SER A 189 -5.54 11.68 -11.17
CA SER A 189 -6.46 12.70 -10.66
C SER A 189 -7.84 12.67 -11.34
N GLY A 190 -8.87 13.14 -10.63
CA GLY A 190 -10.24 13.18 -11.12
C GLY A 190 -10.98 11.84 -10.98
N ASP A 191 -11.61 11.41 -12.08
CA ASP A 191 -12.50 10.24 -12.11
C ASP A 191 -11.79 8.92 -11.78
N LYS A 192 -10.56 8.74 -12.26
CA LYS A 192 -9.78 7.52 -12.02
C LYS A 192 -9.53 7.33 -10.51
N PHE A 193 -9.09 8.39 -9.84
CA PHE A 193 -8.83 8.36 -8.39
C PHE A 193 -10.12 8.15 -7.60
N SER A 194 -11.20 8.84 -7.97
CA SER A 194 -12.52 8.68 -7.35
C SER A 194 -13.02 7.24 -7.45
N LYS A 195 -12.84 6.59 -8.59
CA LYS A 195 -13.23 5.19 -8.82
C LYS A 195 -12.36 4.21 -8.02
N SER A 196 -11.07 4.47 -7.92
CA SER A 196 -10.16 3.69 -7.07
C SER A 196 -10.55 3.78 -5.59
N LEU A 197 -10.95 4.97 -5.12
CA LEU A 197 -11.49 5.17 -3.77
C LEU A 197 -12.80 4.41 -3.55
N ILE A 198 -13.72 4.42 -4.52
CA ILE A 198 -14.98 3.67 -4.45
C ILE A 198 -14.69 2.17 -4.37
N ALA A 199 -13.84 1.65 -5.25
CA ALA A 199 -13.50 0.24 -5.32
C ALA A 199 -12.83 -0.26 -4.04
N SER A 200 -11.78 0.42 -3.58
CA SER A 200 -11.05 0.05 -2.37
C SER A 200 -11.92 0.10 -1.11
N THR A 201 -12.75 1.13 -1.00
CA THR A 201 -13.70 1.25 0.11
C THR A 201 -14.76 0.15 0.07
N ALA A 202 -15.27 -0.20 -1.11
CA ALA A 202 -16.26 -1.27 -1.27
C ALA A 202 -15.67 -2.62 -0.87
N ILE A 203 -14.44 -2.93 -1.26
CA ILE A 203 -13.73 -4.15 -0.89
C ILE A 203 -13.54 -4.22 0.62
N ALA A 204 -13.01 -3.15 1.23
CA ALA A 204 -12.77 -3.11 2.67
C ALA A 204 -14.08 -3.21 3.48
N LYS A 205 -15.16 -2.57 2.99
CA LYS A 205 -16.47 -2.69 3.63
C LYS A 205 -17.07 -4.10 3.49
N ALA A 206 -16.95 -4.72 2.34
CA ALA A 206 -17.39 -6.09 2.12
C ALA A 206 -16.62 -7.06 3.03
N ALA A 207 -15.29 -6.93 3.07
CA ALA A 207 -14.44 -7.71 3.96
C ALA A 207 -14.80 -7.54 5.44
N SER A 208 -15.14 -6.33 5.88
CA SER A 208 -15.57 -6.07 7.27
C SER A 208 -16.88 -6.76 7.68
N MET A 209 -17.60 -7.33 6.73
CA MET A 209 -18.84 -8.09 6.95
C MET A 209 -18.62 -9.60 6.93
N THR A 210 -17.41 -10.04 6.60
CA THR A 210 -17.01 -11.45 6.57
C THR A 210 -15.85 -11.64 7.54
N ASN A 211 -15.78 -12.79 8.22
CA ASN A 211 -14.75 -13.03 9.24
C ASN A 211 -13.44 -13.57 8.63
N ASN A 212 -13.43 -13.90 7.34
CA ASN A 212 -12.34 -14.63 6.70
C ASN A 212 -11.46 -13.77 5.77
N PHE A 213 -11.71 -12.45 5.74
CA PHE A 213 -10.97 -11.54 4.87
C PHE A 213 -10.36 -10.38 5.64
N ASP A 214 -9.04 -10.25 5.52
CA ASP A 214 -8.33 -9.05 5.92
C ASP A 214 -8.00 -8.19 4.71
N VAL A 215 -8.08 -6.87 4.87
CA VAL A 215 -7.79 -5.91 3.82
C VAL A 215 -6.81 -4.85 4.31
N ILE A 216 -5.77 -4.63 3.51
CA ILE A 216 -4.82 -3.53 3.67
C ILE A 216 -4.97 -2.61 2.45
N ILE A 217 -5.07 -1.31 2.66
CA ILE A 217 -5.11 -0.31 1.59
C ILE A 217 -3.90 0.60 1.73
N SER A 218 -3.10 0.66 0.66
CA SER A 218 -1.96 1.57 0.56
C SER A 218 -2.07 2.44 -0.69
N PHE A 219 -1.54 3.67 -0.58
CA PHE A 219 -1.40 4.62 -1.68
C PHE A 219 0.07 4.88 -1.91
N ARG A 220 0.49 4.91 -3.17
CA ARG A 220 1.86 5.21 -3.56
C ARG A 220 1.93 6.46 -4.40
N SER A 221 2.95 7.26 -4.18
CA SER A 221 3.23 8.49 -4.90
C SER A 221 4.68 8.91 -4.65
N THR A 222 4.99 10.17 -4.89
CA THR A 222 6.26 10.80 -4.50
C THR A 222 6.00 12.02 -3.63
N GLU A 223 6.94 12.27 -2.73
CA GLU A 223 6.88 13.42 -1.82
C GLU A 223 8.13 14.27 -1.91
N ASP A 224 7.92 15.57 -1.86
CA ASP A 224 9.00 16.56 -1.82
C ASP A 224 9.42 16.82 -0.39
N MET A 225 10.66 16.40 -0.07
CA MET A 225 11.27 16.62 1.25
C MET A 225 12.29 17.77 1.21
N GLY A 226 11.90 18.89 0.63
CA GLY A 226 12.66 20.11 0.49
C GLY A 226 13.73 20.06 -0.60
N ARG A 227 14.82 19.33 -0.41
CA ARG A 227 15.89 19.23 -1.41
C ARG A 227 15.85 17.96 -2.26
N LYS A 228 14.97 17.04 -1.94
CA LYS A 228 14.95 15.71 -2.52
C LYS A 228 13.52 15.21 -2.65
N THR A 229 13.15 14.80 -3.87
CA THR A 229 11.90 14.07 -4.09
C THR A 229 12.14 12.60 -3.81
N LEU A 230 11.27 11.98 -3.03
CA LEU A 230 11.36 10.59 -2.61
C LEU A 230 10.10 9.81 -2.97
N PRO A 231 10.23 8.52 -3.35
CA PRO A 231 9.11 7.60 -3.36
C PRO A 231 8.44 7.54 -1.98
N ALA A 232 7.13 7.48 -1.96
CA ALA A 232 6.38 7.40 -0.71
C ALA A 232 5.20 6.44 -0.83
N ILE A 233 4.95 5.68 0.23
CA ILE A 233 3.80 4.80 0.36
C ILE A 233 3.09 5.03 1.69
N PHE A 234 1.78 5.17 1.62
CA PHE A 234 0.91 5.50 2.74
C PHE A 234 -0.04 4.32 3.00
N ILE A 235 0.09 3.65 4.14
CA ILE A 235 -0.83 2.59 4.56
C ILE A 235 -2.04 3.27 5.21
N ALA A 236 -3.09 3.45 4.41
CA ALA A 236 -4.27 4.19 4.82
C ALA A 236 -5.22 3.37 5.71
N TYR A 237 -5.25 2.06 5.51
CA TYR A 237 -6.15 1.17 6.24
C TYR A 237 -5.55 -0.23 6.38
N ASP A 238 -5.73 -0.84 7.54
CA ASP A 238 -5.45 -2.26 7.82
C ASP A 238 -6.61 -2.78 8.68
N SER A 239 -7.43 -3.70 8.15
CA SER A 239 -8.62 -4.23 8.83
C SER A 239 -8.31 -4.89 10.17
N ARG A 240 -7.09 -5.41 10.33
CA ARG A 240 -6.62 -6.04 11.58
C ARG A 240 -6.39 -5.04 12.71
N LYS A 241 -6.21 -3.76 12.37
CA LYS A 241 -5.90 -2.67 13.32
C LYS A 241 -7.00 -1.63 13.42
N HIS A 242 -7.76 -1.44 12.34
CA HIS A 242 -8.66 -0.32 12.18
C HIS A 242 -10.11 -0.76 11.93
N LYS A 243 -11.05 -0.07 12.56
CA LYS A 243 -12.47 -0.20 12.22
C LYS A 243 -12.74 0.42 10.85
N VAL A 244 -13.69 -0.14 10.09
CA VAL A 244 -14.02 0.29 8.73
C VAL A 244 -14.44 1.76 8.61
N ASN A 245 -14.99 2.36 9.66
CA ASN A 245 -15.34 3.78 9.68
C ASN A 245 -14.13 4.72 9.55
N ARG A 246 -12.91 4.24 9.81
CA ARG A 246 -11.67 4.99 9.57
C ARG A 246 -11.50 5.39 8.10
N LEU A 247 -12.05 4.60 7.17
CA LEU A 247 -12.02 4.95 5.74
C LEU A 247 -12.71 6.29 5.46
N LEU A 248 -13.86 6.55 6.09
CA LEU A 248 -14.56 7.83 5.98
C LEU A 248 -13.76 9.01 6.55
N GLN A 249 -12.89 8.74 7.52
CA GLN A 249 -12.10 9.77 8.20
C GLN A 249 -10.79 10.09 7.46
N MET A 250 -10.14 9.07 6.88
CA MET A 250 -8.77 9.21 6.35
C MET A 250 -8.72 9.33 4.82
N LEU A 251 -9.51 8.56 4.07
CA LEU A 251 -9.44 8.56 2.62
C LEU A 251 -9.77 9.91 1.95
N PRO A 252 -10.65 10.75 2.49
CA PRO A 252 -10.88 12.08 1.92
C PRO A 252 -9.65 13.00 1.88
N PHE A 253 -8.66 12.76 2.75
CA PHE A 253 -7.39 13.50 2.77
C PHE A 253 -6.35 12.98 1.79
N MET A 254 -6.58 11.81 1.16
CA MET A 254 -5.70 11.30 0.11
C MET A 254 -5.86 12.11 -1.17
N ASN A 255 -4.74 12.49 -1.78
CA ASN A 255 -4.66 13.28 -3.00
C ASN A 255 -3.87 12.53 -4.06
N ALA A 256 -4.31 12.66 -5.32
CA ALA A 256 -3.52 12.22 -6.46
C ALA A 256 -2.57 13.34 -6.85
N CYS A 257 -1.27 13.13 -6.62
CA CYS A 257 -0.19 14.07 -6.92
C CYS A 257 1.13 13.31 -7.09
N GLY A 258 2.17 13.99 -7.58
CA GLY A 258 3.48 13.35 -7.79
C GLY A 258 3.51 12.46 -9.02
N ILE A 259 4.46 11.53 -9.03
CA ILE A 259 4.73 10.60 -10.14
C ILE A 259 4.65 9.15 -9.66
N THR A 260 4.91 8.18 -10.54
CA THR A 260 4.61 6.74 -10.32
C THR A 260 5.88 5.92 -10.01
N PRO A 261 6.39 5.87 -8.76
CA PRO A 261 7.55 5.07 -8.36
C PRO A 261 7.17 3.61 -8.04
N GLU A 262 6.45 2.95 -8.93
CA GLU A 262 5.69 1.73 -8.65
C GLU A 262 6.51 0.60 -8.01
N GLY A 263 7.49 0.05 -8.70
CA GLY A 263 8.30 -1.06 -8.19
C GLY A 263 9.19 -0.69 -7.00
N LEU A 264 9.60 0.60 -6.88
CA LEU A 264 10.34 1.07 -5.71
C LEU A 264 9.45 1.03 -4.44
N CYS A 265 8.19 1.42 -4.56
CA CYS A 265 7.21 1.31 -3.49
C CYS A 265 6.90 -0.17 -3.16
N PHE A 266 6.80 -1.03 -4.17
CA PHE A 266 6.60 -2.48 -3.95
C PHE A 266 7.76 -3.08 -3.17
N GLU A 267 8.99 -2.73 -3.51
CA GLU A 267 10.18 -3.17 -2.77
C GLU A 267 10.12 -2.71 -1.30
N ALA A 268 9.77 -1.45 -1.06
CA ALA A 268 9.69 -0.88 0.29
C ALA A 268 8.69 -1.62 1.19
N ILE A 269 7.55 -2.08 0.65
CA ILE A 269 6.52 -2.78 1.42
C ILE A 269 6.59 -4.29 1.36
N MET A 270 7.58 -4.87 0.67
CA MET A 270 7.69 -6.32 0.45
C MET A 270 7.60 -7.15 1.74
N ASN A 271 8.13 -6.63 2.84
CA ASN A 271 8.08 -7.27 4.15
C ASN A 271 6.71 -7.11 4.86
N ASN A 272 5.88 -6.19 4.37
CA ASN A 272 4.53 -5.96 4.90
C ASN A 272 3.47 -6.79 4.15
N ILE A 273 3.86 -7.43 3.04
CA ILE A 273 2.99 -8.31 2.25
C ILE A 273 3.10 -9.71 2.86
N ASP A 274 1.98 -10.18 3.36
CA ASP A 274 1.90 -11.52 3.95
C ASP A 274 2.12 -12.58 2.86
N ALA A 275 2.98 -13.57 3.13
CA ALA A 275 3.14 -14.72 2.26
C ALA A 275 1.92 -15.63 2.37
N SER A 276 1.55 -16.30 1.28
CA SER A 276 0.55 -17.37 1.34
C SER A 276 1.13 -18.56 2.11
N SER A 277 0.31 -19.15 2.98
CA SER A 277 0.66 -20.31 3.80
C SER A 277 -0.54 -21.24 3.94
N ASN A 278 -0.35 -22.43 4.47
CA ASN A 278 -1.45 -23.38 4.70
C ASN A 278 -2.59 -22.73 5.50
N GLY A 279 -3.78 -22.66 4.89
CA GLY A 279 -4.96 -22.06 5.47
C GLY A 279 -5.04 -20.54 5.38
N LYS A 280 -4.12 -19.89 4.60
CA LYS A 280 -4.16 -18.43 4.37
C LYS A 280 -3.75 -18.13 2.93
N ASP A 281 -4.66 -17.54 2.18
CA ASP A 281 -4.39 -17.03 0.84
C ASP A 281 -4.02 -15.54 0.89
N SER A 282 -3.01 -15.14 0.13
CA SER A 282 -2.59 -13.74 0.05
C SER A 282 -2.72 -13.21 -1.37
N PHE A 283 -3.36 -12.04 -1.49
CA PHE A 283 -3.60 -11.37 -2.75
C PHE A 283 -2.99 -9.97 -2.72
N PHE A 284 -2.36 -9.60 -3.80
CA PHE A 284 -1.89 -8.23 -4.02
C PHE A 284 -2.60 -7.67 -5.25
N ILE A 285 -3.39 -6.63 -5.04
CA ILE A 285 -4.18 -5.98 -6.10
C ILE A 285 -3.61 -4.60 -6.35
N ASN A 286 -3.12 -4.39 -7.55
CA ASN A 286 -2.55 -3.13 -7.99
C ASN A 286 -3.54 -2.35 -8.86
N PHE A 287 -3.67 -1.04 -8.59
CA PHE A 287 -4.35 -0.07 -9.43
C PHE A 287 -3.35 0.96 -9.93
N SER A 288 -3.16 1.05 -11.25
CA SER A 288 -2.25 2.00 -11.89
C SER A 288 -2.86 2.51 -13.20
N ASP A 289 -2.45 3.67 -13.69
CA ASP A 289 -2.89 4.22 -14.96
C ASP A 289 -1.75 4.56 -15.91
N GLY A 290 -0.52 4.22 -15.54
CA GLY A 290 0.66 4.58 -16.30
C GLY A 290 1.82 3.63 -16.16
N GLU A 291 2.90 3.99 -16.83
CA GLU A 291 4.19 3.34 -16.70
C GLU A 291 4.92 3.84 -15.47
N PRO A 292 5.77 3.00 -14.85
CA PRO A 292 6.63 3.42 -13.78
C PRO A 292 7.56 4.54 -14.23
N TYR A 293 7.52 5.66 -13.52
CA TYR A 293 8.39 6.79 -13.76
C TYR A 293 8.78 7.48 -12.46
N PHE A 294 10.08 7.61 -12.24
CA PHE A 294 10.64 8.40 -11.16
C PHE A 294 12.08 8.80 -11.48
N GLU A 295 12.46 10.00 -11.11
CA GLU A 295 13.83 10.47 -11.25
C GLU A 295 14.19 11.43 -10.12
N ASN A 296 15.38 11.26 -9.57
CA ASN A 296 16.02 12.20 -8.67
C ASN A 296 17.55 12.18 -8.87
N ASN A 297 18.29 12.82 -7.98
CA ASN A 297 19.76 12.89 -8.06
C ASN A 297 20.47 11.54 -7.85
N GLU A 298 19.76 10.52 -7.40
CA GLU A 298 20.33 9.21 -7.00
C GLU A 298 19.94 8.09 -7.96
N ILE A 299 18.76 8.19 -8.59
CA ILE A 299 18.20 7.12 -9.38
C ILE A 299 17.54 7.66 -10.66
N THR A 300 17.59 6.86 -11.72
CA THR A 300 16.82 7.05 -12.95
C THR A 300 15.90 5.85 -13.13
N TYR A 301 14.60 6.06 -12.98
CA TYR A 301 13.60 5.01 -12.94
C TYR A 301 12.53 5.22 -14.00
N TRP A 302 12.78 4.80 -15.23
CA TRP A 302 11.86 4.89 -16.36
C TRP A 302 12.21 3.87 -17.45
N GLY A 303 11.28 3.63 -18.39
CA GLY A 303 11.45 2.74 -19.51
C GLY A 303 11.70 1.28 -19.10
N ASP A 304 12.50 0.55 -19.88
CA ASP A 304 12.73 -0.89 -19.69
C ASP A 304 13.37 -1.24 -18.34
N ASN A 305 14.24 -0.39 -17.80
CA ASN A 305 14.86 -0.62 -16.49
C ASN A 305 13.82 -0.58 -15.36
N ALA A 306 12.92 0.40 -15.38
CA ALA A 306 11.83 0.51 -14.41
C ALA A 306 10.84 -0.66 -14.53
N ASN A 307 10.48 -1.01 -15.76
CA ASN A 307 9.58 -2.13 -16.05
C ASN A 307 10.18 -3.47 -15.56
N THR A 308 11.48 -3.68 -15.83
CA THR A 308 12.21 -4.88 -15.38
C THR A 308 12.29 -4.93 -13.86
N HIS A 309 12.59 -3.80 -13.21
CA HIS A 309 12.64 -3.73 -11.75
C HIS A 309 11.27 -3.98 -11.14
N THR A 310 10.20 -3.37 -11.68
CA THR A 310 8.83 -3.61 -11.22
C THR A 310 8.46 -5.08 -11.36
N LYS A 311 8.74 -5.69 -12.52
CA LYS A 311 8.53 -7.13 -12.75
C LYS A 311 9.27 -7.97 -11.72
N LYS A 312 10.54 -7.69 -11.43
CA LYS A 312 11.34 -8.38 -10.41
C LYS A 312 10.67 -8.36 -9.03
N GLN A 313 10.04 -7.24 -8.66
CA GLN A 313 9.31 -7.16 -7.39
C GLN A 313 8.01 -7.98 -7.43
N VAL A 314 7.28 -7.95 -8.54
CA VAL A 314 6.09 -8.80 -8.76
C VAL A 314 6.46 -10.28 -8.69
N ASP A 315 7.53 -10.69 -9.37
CA ASP A 315 8.01 -12.07 -9.34
C ASP A 315 8.40 -12.53 -7.91
N LYS A 316 8.97 -11.62 -7.09
CA LYS A 316 9.24 -11.91 -5.67
C LYS A 316 7.96 -12.12 -4.85
N MET A 317 6.88 -11.36 -5.14
CA MET A 317 5.58 -11.56 -4.50
C MET A 317 5.00 -12.93 -4.87
N ILE A 318 5.04 -13.26 -6.17
CA ILE A 318 4.56 -14.55 -6.68
C ILE A 318 5.36 -15.71 -6.07
N ALA A 319 6.68 -15.57 -5.92
CA ALA A 319 7.53 -16.58 -5.26
C ALA A 319 7.17 -16.78 -3.77
N LYS A 320 6.58 -15.80 -3.10
CA LYS A 320 5.99 -15.94 -1.75
C LYS A 320 4.59 -16.59 -1.77
N GLY A 321 4.09 -17.03 -2.92
CA GLY A 321 2.75 -17.57 -3.09
C GLY A 321 1.64 -16.51 -3.15
N VAL A 322 1.99 -15.22 -3.23
CA VAL A 322 1.01 -14.13 -3.33
C VAL A 322 0.43 -14.11 -4.74
N LYS A 323 -0.90 -14.09 -4.85
CA LYS A 323 -1.60 -13.93 -6.13
C LYS A 323 -1.64 -12.45 -6.47
N VAL A 324 -0.91 -12.04 -7.52
CA VAL A 324 -0.81 -10.63 -7.94
C VAL A 324 -1.79 -10.39 -9.08
N LEU A 325 -2.62 -9.36 -8.93
CA LEU A 325 -3.58 -8.89 -9.93
C LEU A 325 -3.34 -7.41 -10.16
N SER A 326 -3.18 -7.02 -11.40
CA SER A 326 -2.93 -5.62 -11.73
C SER A 326 -3.99 -5.11 -12.68
N TYR A 327 -4.56 -3.98 -12.32
CA TYR A 327 -5.59 -3.31 -13.07
C TYR A 327 -5.07 -1.98 -13.61
N PHE A 328 -5.02 -1.89 -14.93
CA PHE A 328 -4.75 -0.64 -15.63
C PHE A 328 -6.06 0.16 -15.75
N ILE A 329 -6.06 1.37 -15.24
CA ILE A 329 -7.22 2.27 -15.26
C ILE A 329 -6.98 3.36 -16.30
N GLY A 330 -7.49 3.19 -17.53
CA GLY A 330 -7.26 4.14 -18.61
C GLY A 330 -8.11 3.87 -19.83
N SER A 331 -7.89 4.64 -20.91
CA SER A 331 -8.47 4.38 -22.20
C SER A 331 -7.65 3.29 -22.93
N GLN A 332 -8.31 2.39 -23.64
CA GLN A 332 -7.71 1.29 -24.40
C GLN A 332 -6.74 1.71 -25.54
N TYR A 333 -6.54 3.00 -25.75
CA TYR A 333 -5.72 3.52 -26.85
C TYR A 333 -4.37 4.01 -26.34
N GLY A 334 -3.34 3.17 -26.38
CA GLY A 334 -1.98 3.60 -26.10
C GLY A 334 -0.96 2.45 -26.03
N SER A 335 0.29 2.79 -26.34
CA SER A 335 1.48 1.93 -26.36
C SER A 335 1.84 1.27 -25.02
N ASN A 336 1.11 1.56 -23.96
CA ASN A 336 1.42 1.15 -22.58
C ASN A 336 0.89 -0.23 -22.21
N GLU A 337 0.01 -0.81 -23.02
CA GLU A 337 -0.59 -2.13 -22.75
C GLU A 337 0.45 -3.26 -22.73
N ASP A 338 1.36 -3.24 -23.71
CA ASP A 338 2.39 -4.27 -23.81
C ASP A 338 3.41 -4.20 -22.66
N ASN A 339 3.77 -2.98 -22.24
CA ASN A 339 4.67 -2.78 -21.11
C ASN A 339 4.01 -3.18 -19.79
N PHE A 340 2.72 -2.89 -19.63
CA PHE A 340 1.95 -3.33 -18.47
C PHE A 340 1.84 -4.86 -18.41
N LYS A 341 1.56 -5.51 -19.53
CA LYS A 341 1.56 -6.98 -19.65
C LYS A 341 2.95 -7.59 -19.39
N LYS A 342 4.02 -6.92 -19.80
CA LYS A 342 5.40 -7.37 -19.51
C LYS A 342 5.69 -7.36 -18.00
N MET A 343 5.20 -6.37 -17.27
CA MET A 343 5.40 -6.26 -15.82
C MET A 343 4.58 -7.28 -15.02
N TYR A 344 3.31 -7.46 -15.40
CA TYR A 344 2.32 -8.19 -14.58
C TYR A 344 1.86 -9.51 -15.19
N GLY A 345 2.28 -9.82 -16.41
CA GLY A 345 1.97 -11.07 -17.06
C GLY A 345 0.49 -11.24 -17.45
N LYS A 346 0.01 -12.49 -17.36
CA LYS A 346 -1.35 -12.87 -17.77
C LYS A 346 -2.46 -12.30 -16.89
N ASP A 347 -2.12 -11.93 -15.65
CA ASP A 347 -3.06 -11.41 -14.65
C ASP A 347 -3.19 -9.88 -14.71
N ALA A 348 -2.62 -9.27 -15.75
CA ALA A 348 -2.85 -7.87 -16.10
C ALA A 348 -4.24 -7.71 -16.72
N SER A 349 -5.06 -6.87 -16.15
CA SER A 349 -6.41 -6.57 -16.61
C SER A 349 -6.56 -5.09 -16.90
N PHE A 350 -7.28 -4.77 -17.99
CA PHE A 350 -7.56 -3.40 -18.37
C PHE A 350 -9.00 -3.07 -17.97
N ILE A 351 -9.18 -1.98 -17.23
CA ILE A 351 -10.48 -1.51 -16.79
C ILE A 351 -10.71 -0.13 -17.39
N GLU A 352 -11.71 -0.04 -18.25
CA GLU A 352 -12.22 1.28 -18.67
C GLU A 352 -12.77 2.03 -17.48
N THR A 353 -12.48 3.33 -17.45
CA THR A 353 -12.88 4.23 -16.35
C THR A 353 -14.38 4.17 -16.04
N ASN A 354 -15.22 3.72 -16.97
CA ASN A 354 -16.66 3.66 -16.80
C ASN A 354 -17.19 2.32 -16.25
N GLN A 355 -16.33 1.30 -16.08
CA GLN A 355 -16.78 -0.06 -15.76
C GLN A 355 -16.22 -0.54 -14.41
N LEU A 356 -16.88 -0.21 -13.31
CA LEU A 356 -16.62 -0.83 -11.99
C LEU A 356 -17.17 -2.27 -11.88
N VAL A 357 -18.09 -2.66 -12.77
CA VAL A 357 -18.72 -3.98 -12.76
C VAL A 357 -17.73 -5.12 -13.05
N PRO A 358 -16.78 -5.01 -14.01
CA PRO A 358 -15.75 -6.02 -14.22
C PRO A 358 -14.85 -6.21 -13.00
N LEU A 359 -14.47 -5.13 -12.31
CA LEU A 359 -13.66 -5.20 -11.09
C LEU A 359 -14.40 -6.00 -10.00
N ALA A 360 -15.67 -5.68 -9.77
CA ALA A 360 -16.49 -6.42 -8.79
C ALA A 360 -16.68 -7.89 -9.19
N LYS A 361 -16.78 -8.19 -10.49
CA LYS A 361 -16.86 -9.57 -11.00
C LYS A 361 -15.53 -10.30 -10.84
N SER A 362 -14.40 -9.68 -11.18
CA SER A 362 -13.06 -10.27 -11.01
C SER A 362 -12.77 -10.56 -9.55
N LEU A 363 -13.06 -9.61 -8.66
CA LEU A 363 -12.92 -9.81 -7.22
C LEU A 363 -13.84 -10.94 -6.72
N ASN A 364 -15.10 -10.95 -7.17
CA ASN A 364 -16.01 -12.02 -6.81
C ASN A 364 -15.55 -13.39 -7.35
N LYS A 365 -14.98 -13.44 -8.57
CA LYS A 365 -14.38 -14.64 -9.16
C LYS A 365 -13.19 -15.11 -8.33
N MET A 366 -12.29 -14.22 -7.95
CA MET A 366 -11.17 -14.54 -7.05
C MET A 366 -11.63 -15.15 -5.73
N PHE A 367 -12.65 -14.58 -5.11
CA PHE A 367 -13.21 -15.07 -3.86
C PHE A 367 -13.98 -16.38 -4.04
N THR A 368 -14.35 -16.77 -5.27
CA THR A 368 -15.14 -17.97 -5.56
C THR A 368 -14.37 -19.11 -6.20
N GLU A 369 -13.29 -18.85 -6.92
CA GLU A 369 -12.47 -19.89 -7.56
C GLU A 369 -11.39 -20.45 -6.64
N ASN A 370 -11.14 -19.80 -5.51
CA ASN A 370 -10.21 -20.25 -4.48
C ASN A 370 -10.94 -20.84 -3.25
N CYS A 371 -12.21 -21.19 -3.42
CA CYS A 371 -13.04 -21.90 -2.44
C CYS A 371 -13.32 -23.31 -2.92
#